data_8c687cd9ab1997a7281264b4b1db17d1
#
_entry.id   8c687cd9ab1997a7281264b4b1db17d1
#
_cell.length_a   1.000
_cell.length_b   1.000
_cell.length_c   1.000
_cell.angle_alpha   90.00
_cell.angle_beta   90.00
_cell.angle_gamma   90.00
#
_symmetry.space_group_name_H-M   'P 1'
#
loop_
_entity.id
_entity.type
_entity.pdbx_description
1 polymer ?
#
loop_
_entity_poly.entity_id
_entity_poly.type
_entity_poly.pdbx_seq_one_letter_code
_entity_poly.pdbx_strand_id
1 'polypeptide(L)'
;MAIKMSYNAGFTVTPEGVYTVLVEDISAETAKNGNEYLALKLAVQNSESVKIIRMSYWQNQDTGEYRLYDLMNIAKAYGIPEETEYQSYDEFFAALSEHSEKPISVRVEHYTNPNSGKVSINLRDIKPADDLEDLVNPFI
;
A
#
# COMPACT_ATOMS: atom_id res chain seq x y z
N MET A 1 2.50 -8.71 34.15
CA MET A 1 2.21 -8.67 33.51
C MET A 1 2.49 -7.84 32.54
N ALA A 2 2.83 -7.14 32.52
CA ALA A 2 3.20 -6.12 31.69
C ALA A 2 3.89 -6.52 30.46
N ILE A 3 4.49 -7.57 30.53
CA ILE A 3 5.23 -8.03 29.43
C ILE A 3 4.48 -8.28 28.23
N LYS A 4 3.28 -8.62 28.41
CA LYS A 4 2.50 -8.90 27.32
C LYS A 4 2.38 -7.77 26.42
N MET A 5 2.51 -6.64 26.93
CA MET A 5 2.35 -5.48 26.13
C MET A 5 3.46 -5.28 25.18
N SER A 6 4.61 -5.84 25.50
CA SER A 6 5.74 -5.61 24.62
C SER A 6 5.59 -6.29 23.27
N TYR A 7 4.85 -7.39 23.21
CA TYR A 7 4.73 -7.98 21.90
C TYR A 7 3.73 -7.26 21.04
N ASN A 8 2.94 -6.44 21.64
CA ASN A 8 2.07 -5.63 20.84
C ASN A 8 2.85 -4.61 20.05
N ALA A 9 4.04 -4.33 20.48
CA ALA A 9 4.88 -3.42 19.73
C ALA A 9 5.20 -3.96 18.35
N GLY A 10 5.15 -5.28 18.21
CA GLY A 10 5.35 -5.88 16.91
C GLY A 10 4.26 -5.59 15.92
N PHE A 11 3.15 -5.06 16.41
CA PHE A 11 2.03 -4.73 15.55
C PHE A 11 1.86 -3.22 15.44
N THR A 12 2.90 -2.49 15.74
CA THR A 12 2.80 -1.04 15.59
C THR A 12 2.55 -0.71 14.14
N VAL A 13 1.74 0.28 13.94
CA VAL A 13 1.40 0.77 12.62
C VAL A 13 2.62 1.42 12.02
N THR A 14 2.81 1.28 10.72
CA THR A 14 3.90 1.95 10.00
C THR A 14 3.89 3.43 10.34
N PRO A 15 5.02 4.01 10.75
CA PRO A 15 5.05 5.43 11.10
C PRO A 15 4.69 6.31 9.91
N GLU A 16 4.06 7.44 10.22
CA GLU A 16 3.78 8.42 9.18
C GLU A 16 5.07 8.94 8.57
N GLY A 17 5.04 9.20 7.29
CA GLY A 17 6.21 9.69 6.58
C GLY A 17 6.12 9.40 5.10
N VAL A 18 7.16 9.81 4.39
CA VAL A 18 7.27 9.59 2.95
C VAL A 18 8.26 8.45 2.71
N TYR A 19 7.80 7.46 1.97
CA TYR A 19 8.60 6.27 1.69
C TYR A 19 8.78 6.08 0.20
N THR A 20 9.95 5.63 -0.20
CA THR A 20 10.19 5.18 -1.57
C THR A 20 10.04 3.67 -1.56
N VAL A 21 9.17 3.17 -2.41
CA VAL A 21 8.82 1.74 -2.37
C VAL A 21 8.80 1.13 -3.77
N LEU A 22 8.95 -0.19 -3.79
CA LEU A 22 8.71 -1.00 -4.99
C LEU A 22 7.50 -1.87 -4.68
N VAL A 23 6.64 -2.07 -5.66
CA VAL A 23 5.50 -2.96 -5.50
C VAL A 23 6.05 -4.38 -5.58
N GLU A 24 6.06 -5.08 -4.45
CA GLU A 24 6.61 -6.42 -4.39
C GLU A 24 5.59 -7.48 -4.77
N ASP A 25 4.34 -7.29 -4.36
CA ASP A 25 3.30 -8.26 -4.65
C ASP A 25 1.92 -7.64 -4.58
N ILE A 26 1.02 -8.12 -5.43
CA ILE A 26 -0.40 -7.79 -5.40
C ILE A 26 -1.13 -9.10 -5.64
N SER A 27 -2.00 -9.50 -4.72
CA SER A 27 -2.73 -10.75 -4.86
C SER A 27 -4.13 -10.65 -4.29
N ALA A 28 -5.02 -11.51 -4.80
CA ALA A 28 -6.36 -11.63 -4.26
C ALA A 28 -6.33 -12.80 -3.28
N GLU A 29 -6.77 -12.56 -2.06
CA GLU A 29 -6.73 -13.54 -0.98
C GLU A 29 -8.10 -13.73 -0.36
N THR A 30 -8.29 -14.86 0.28
CA THR A 30 -9.53 -15.15 1.00
C THR A 30 -9.23 -15.31 2.48
N ALA A 31 -9.92 -14.54 3.30
CA ALA A 31 -9.76 -14.62 4.74
C ALA A 31 -10.48 -15.84 5.31
N LYS A 32 -10.21 -16.17 6.56
CA LYS A 32 -10.81 -17.32 7.22
C LYS A 32 -12.33 -17.27 7.25
N ASN A 33 -12.91 -16.09 7.31
CA ASN A 33 -14.35 -15.94 7.32
C ASN A 33 -14.98 -15.97 5.93
N GLY A 34 -14.18 -16.24 4.90
CA GLY A 34 -14.68 -16.30 3.53
C GLY A 34 -14.68 -14.98 2.79
N ASN A 35 -14.40 -13.88 3.46
CA ASN A 35 -14.36 -12.58 2.80
C ASN A 35 -13.08 -12.45 1.97
N GLU A 36 -13.21 -11.83 0.82
CA GLU A 36 -12.08 -11.66 -0.07
C GLU A 36 -11.47 -10.27 0.05
N TYR A 37 -10.19 -10.19 -0.17
CA TYR A 37 -9.47 -8.91 -0.13
C TYR A 37 -8.28 -8.95 -1.07
N LEU A 38 -7.82 -7.75 -1.43
CA LEU A 38 -6.59 -7.61 -2.20
C LEU A 38 -5.47 -7.28 -1.23
N ALA A 39 -4.37 -8.01 -1.35
CA ALA A 39 -3.19 -7.78 -0.52
C ALA A 39 -2.14 -7.09 -1.37
N LEU A 40 -1.67 -5.95 -0.89
CA LEU A 40 -0.62 -5.18 -1.54
C LEU A 40 0.59 -5.17 -0.61
N LYS A 41 1.74 -5.54 -1.16
CA LYS A 41 2.98 -5.56 -0.39
C LYS A 41 3.98 -4.63 -1.07
N LEU A 42 4.45 -3.64 -0.33
CA LEU A 42 5.41 -2.66 -0.82
C LEU A 42 6.73 -2.85 -0.10
N ALA A 43 7.80 -2.96 -0.86
CA ALA A 43 9.15 -3.08 -0.29
C ALA A 43 9.75 -1.69 -0.16
N VAL A 44 10.03 -1.28 1.06
CA VAL A 44 10.56 0.05 1.34
C VAL A 44 12.05 0.12 1.04
N GLN A 45 12.44 1.14 0.30
CA GLN A 45 13.82 1.28 -0.17
C GLN A 45 14.63 2.31 0.63
N ASN A 46 13.98 3.25 1.28
CA ASN A 46 14.66 4.37 1.92
C ASN A 46 14.54 4.40 3.44
N SER A 47 14.38 3.25 4.06
CA SER A 47 14.30 3.18 5.53
C SER A 47 14.96 1.90 6.02
N GLU A 48 15.63 1.99 7.16
CA GLU A 48 16.21 0.82 7.79
C GLU A 48 15.24 0.19 8.78
N SER A 49 14.37 0.99 9.36
CA SER A 49 13.43 0.51 10.37
C SER A 49 12.15 -0.03 9.77
N VAL A 50 11.72 0.51 8.65
CA VAL A 50 10.50 0.06 7.98
C VAL A 50 10.90 -0.63 6.68
N LYS A 51 10.70 -1.93 6.60
CA LYS A 51 11.10 -2.70 5.42
C LYS A 51 9.94 -2.98 4.48
N ILE A 52 8.76 -3.17 5.02
CA ILE A 52 7.60 -3.58 4.26
C ILE A 52 6.39 -2.77 4.71
N ILE A 53 5.58 -2.36 3.75
CA ILE A 53 4.28 -1.76 4.02
C ILE A 53 3.24 -2.71 3.40
N ARG A 54 2.26 -3.11 4.18
CA ARG A 54 1.19 -3.99 3.71
C ARG A 54 -0.15 -3.28 3.79
N MET A 55 -0.92 -3.43 2.71
CA MET A 55 -2.26 -2.88 2.65
C MET A 55 -3.22 -4.00 2.28
N SER A 56 -4.43 -3.92 2.82
CA SER A 56 -5.50 -4.86 2.48
C SER A 56 -6.72 -4.06 2.05
N TYR A 57 -7.30 -4.46 0.94
CA TYR A 57 -8.48 -3.79 0.38
C TYR A 57 -9.61 -4.81 0.30
N TRP A 58 -10.58 -4.68 1.19
CA TRP A 58 -11.64 -5.66 1.31
C TRP A 58 -12.69 -5.50 0.21
N GLN A 59 -13.16 -6.63 -0.28
CA GLN A 59 -14.21 -6.65 -1.28
C GLN A 59 -15.53 -6.17 -0.68
N ASN A 60 -16.23 -5.31 -1.39
CA ASN A 60 -17.56 -4.90 -1.00
C ASN A 60 -18.50 -6.08 -1.25
N GLN A 61 -19.12 -6.58 -0.22
CA GLN A 61 -19.95 -7.77 -0.33
C GLN A 61 -21.25 -7.56 -1.11
N ASP A 62 -21.71 -6.32 -1.16
CA ASP A 62 -22.93 -6.03 -1.89
C ASP A 62 -22.70 -5.92 -3.39
N THR A 63 -21.55 -5.38 -3.79
CA THR A 63 -21.26 -5.15 -5.21
C THR A 63 -20.24 -6.11 -5.79
N GLY A 64 -19.48 -6.79 -4.95
CA GLY A 64 -18.38 -7.64 -5.39
C GLY A 64 -17.16 -6.89 -5.86
N GLU A 65 -17.15 -5.58 -5.67
CA GLU A 65 -16.05 -4.74 -6.15
C GLU A 65 -15.02 -4.48 -5.07
N TYR A 66 -13.78 -4.24 -5.51
CA TYR A 66 -12.70 -3.86 -4.63
C TYR A 66 -12.44 -2.37 -4.75
N ARG A 67 -11.93 -1.77 -3.68
CA ARG A 67 -11.55 -0.39 -3.70
C ARG A 67 -10.18 -0.30 -4.37
N LEU A 68 -10.13 0.24 -5.55
CA LEU A 68 -8.91 0.29 -6.36
C LEU A 68 -8.20 1.63 -6.39
N TYR A 69 -8.63 2.56 -5.56
CA TYR A 69 -8.10 3.92 -5.60
C TYR A 69 -6.57 3.96 -5.53
N ASP A 70 -5.99 3.27 -4.55
CA ASP A 70 -4.54 3.27 -4.39
C ASP A 70 -3.84 2.59 -5.56
N LEU A 71 -4.40 1.48 -6.05
CA LEU A 71 -3.82 0.78 -7.18
C LEU A 71 -3.89 1.60 -8.46
N MET A 72 -4.95 2.38 -8.62
CA MET A 72 -5.09 3.28 -9.76
C MET A 72 -4.04 4.40 -9.68
N ASN A 73 -3.76 4.90 -8.49
CA ASN A 73 -2.73 5.91 -8.31
C ASN A 73 -1.33 5.34 -8.55
N ILE A 74 -1.11 4.08 -8.20
CA ILE A 74 0.14 3.41 -8.51
C ILE A 74 0.29 3.28 -10.02
N ALA A 75 -0.78 2.89 -10.72
CA ALA A 75 -0.76 2.78 -12.18
C ALA A 75 -0.44 4.13 -12.80
N LYS A 76 -1.01 5.19 -12.27
CA LYS A 76 -0.74 6.54 -12.77
C LYS A 76 0.73 6.90 -12.55
N ALA A 77 1.28 6.56 -11.39
CA ALA A 77 2.68 6.82 -11.09
C ALA A 77 3.61 6.06 -12.04
N TYR A 78 3.19 4.88 -12.49
CA TYR A 78 3.95 4.10 -13.46
C TYR A 78 3.85 4.66 -14.87
N GLY A 79 2.93 5.58 -15.12
CA GLY A 79 2.75 6.14 -16.45
C GLY A 79 1.79 5.35 -17.32
N ILE A 80 1.00 4.47 -16.75
CA ILE A 80 0.00 3.73 -17.52
C ILE A 80 -1.06 4.72 -17.99
N PRO A 81 -1.37 4.77 -19.29
CA PRO A 81 -2.33 5.75 -19.79
C PRO A 81 -3.71 5.58 -19.17
N GLU A 82 -4.34 6.71 -18.93
CA GLU A 82 -5.71 6.73 -18.47
C GLU A 82 -6.57 6.08 -19.56
N GLU A 83 -7.66 5.48 -19.18
CA GLU A 83 -8.55 4.77 -20.10
C GLU A 83 -8.05 3.41 -20.60
N THR A 84 -6.87 2.97 -20.13
CA THR A 84 -6.44 1.61 -20.41
C THR A 84 -7.42 0.65 -19.73
N GLU A 85 -7.89 -0.34 -20.48
CA GLU A 85 -8.86 -1.30 -19.97
C GLU A 85 -8.23 -2.66 -19.73
N TYR A 86 -8.68 -3.31 -18.67
CA TYR A 86 -8.27 -4.67 -18.36
C TYR A 86 -9.51 -5.53 -18.18
N GLN A 87 -9.45 -6.76 -18.66
CA GLN A 87 -10.61 -7.65 -18.66
C GLN A 87 -10.85 -8.32 -17.31
N SER A 88 -9.85 -8.32 -16.45
CA SER A 88 -9.95 -8.94 -15.14
C SER A 88 -8.99 -8.28 -14.17
N TYR A 89 -9.19 -8.55 -12.89
CA TYR A 89 -8.27 -8.08 -11.87
C TYR A 89 -6.89 -8.70 -12.07
N ASP A 90 -6.84 -9.97 -12.45
CA ASP A 90 -5.56 -10.63 -12.68
C ASP A 90 -4.76 -9.97 -13.77
N GLU A 91 -5.42 -9.54 -14.83
CA GLU A 91 -4.77 -8.84 -15.92
C GLU A 91 -4.24 -7.48 -15.47
N PHE A 92 -5.02 -6.78 -14.66
CA PHE A 92 -4.60 -5.51 -14.10
C PHE A 92 -3.39 -5.68 -13.17
N PHE A 93 -3.43 -6.69 -12.30
CA PHE A 93 -2.32 -6.95 -11.38
C PHE A 93 -1.06 -7.34 -12.14
N ALA A 94 -1.20 -8.11 -13.19
CA ALA A 94 -0.07 -8.48 -14.02
C ALA A 94 0.57 -7.24 -14.67
N ALA A 95 -0.27 -6.32 -15.13
CA ALA A 95 0.22 -5.08 -15.72
C ALA A 95 0.99 -4.25 -14.69
N LEU A 96 0.49 -4.16 -13.47
CA LEU A 96 1.20 -3.45 -12.42
C LEU A 96 2.52 -4.15 -12.08
N SER A 97 2.52 -5.47 -12.08
CA SER A 97 3.72 -6.24 -11.79
C SER A 97 4.81 -6.06 -12.84
N GLU A 98 4.43 -5.78 -14.07
CA GLU A 98 5.40 -5.51 -15.11
C GLU A 98 6.23 -4.26 -14.82
N HIS A 99 5.68 -3.36 -14.03
CA HIS A 99 6.36 -2.12 -13.67
C HIS A 99 6.93 -2.16 -12.26
N SER A 100 6.99 -3.33 -11.64
CA SER A 100 7.40 -3.47 -10.24
C SER A 100 8.81 -2.98 -9.94
N GLU A 101 9.64 -2.85 -10.96
CA GLU A 101 11.00 -2.34 -10.78
C GLU A 101 11.06 -0.82 -10.68
N LYS A 102 9.97 -0.14 -10.98
CA LYS A 102 9.94 1.31 -10.92
C LYS A 102 9.61 1.76 -9.50
N PRO A 103 10.50 2.52 -8.88
CA PRO A 103 10.21 3.02 -7.53
C PRO A 103 9.14 4.09 -7.58
N ILE A 104 8.30 4.08 -6.56
CA ILE A 104 7.28 5.12 -6.39
C ILE A 104 7.40 5.70 -5.00
N SER A 105 6.92 6.91 -4.84
CA SER A 105 6.89 7.59 -3.56
C SER A 105 5.47 7.51 -3.02
N VAL A 106 5.34 7.16 -1.75
CA VAL A 106 4.04 7.16 -1.08
C VAL A 106 4.18 7.86 0.26
N ARG A 107 3.14 8.57 0.67
CA ARG A 107 3.11 9.16 2.00
C ARG A 107 2.15 8.34 2.84
N VAL A 108 2.61 7.89 3.99
CA VAL A 108 1.78 7.12 4.93
C VAL A 108 1.18 8.09 5.94
N GLU A 109 -0.13 8.00 6.10
CA GLU A 109 -0.89 8.83 7.03
C GLU A 109 -1.71 7.92 7.92
N HIS A 110 -1.77 8.22 9.20
CA HIS A 110 -2.55 7.41 10.13
C HIS A 110 -4.02 7.84 10.12
N TYR A 111 -4.87 6.85 10.27
CA TYR A 111 -6.30 7.08 10.46
C TYR A 111 -6.74 6.30 11.69
N THR A 112 -7.40 6.97 12.62
CA THR A 112 -7.92 6.33 13.81
C THR A 112 -9.44 6.20 13.67
N ASN A 113 -9.91 4.96 13.77
CA ASN A 113 -11.34 4.70 13.68
C ASN A 113 -12.00 5.23 14.95
N PRO A 114 -12.96 6.16 14.85
CA PRO A 114 -13.57 6.78 16.04
C PRO A 114 -14.40 5.80 16.86
N ASN A 115 -14.85 4.71 16.26
CA ASN A 115 -15.67 3.75 16.98
C ASN A 115 -14.85 2.71 17.73
N SER A 116 -13.77 2.23 17.14
CA SER A 116 -12.96 1.17 17.72
C SER A 116 -11.65 1.64 18.33
N GLY A 117 -11.21 2.84 17.99
CA GLY A 117 -9.91 3.34 18.41
C GLY A 117 -8.76 2.71 17.66
N LYS A 118 -9.06 1.87 16.68
CA LYS A 118 -8.04 1.18 15.92
C LYS A 118 -7.36 2.12 14.95
N VAL A 119 -6.04 2.04 14.89
CA VAL A 119 -5.26 2.87 13.97
C VAL A 119 -4.90 2.06 12.73
N SER A 120 -5.12 2.65 11.57
CA SER A 120 -4.73 2.06 10.31
C SER A 120 -3.95 3.08 9.50
N ILE A 121 -3.40 2.65 8.37
CA ILE A 121 -2.66 3.57 7.51
C ILE A 121 -3.41 3.80 6.22
N ASN A 122 -3.21 4.99 5.67
CA ASN A 122 -3.69 5.34 4.35
C ASN A 122 -2.47 5.77 3.55
N LEU A 123 -2.50 5.46 2.25
CA LEU A 123 -1.44 5.91 1.34
C LEU A 123 -1.92 7.19 0.67
N ARG A 124 -1.05 8.18 0.64
CA ARG A 124 -1.33 9.47 0.04
C ARG A 124 -0.22 9.87 -0.90
N ASP A 125 -0.50 10.80 -1.79
CA ASP A 125 0.52 11.39 -2.66
C ASP A 125 1.38 10.37 -3.38
N ILE A 126 0.73 9.34 -3.93
CA ILE A 126 1.43 8.31 -4.68
C ILE A 126 1.90 8.92 -6.00
N LYS A 127 3.19 8.88 -6.24
CA LYS A 127 3.78 9.51 -7.43
C LYS A 127 5.09 8.82 -7.79
N PRO A 128 5.62 9.06 -9.00
CA PRO A 128 6.90 8.49 -9.36
C PRO A 128 7.99 8.98 -8.41
N ALA A 129 8.95 8.14 -8.13
CA ALA A 129 10.06 8.49 -7.27
C ALA A 129 11.27 8.96 -8.09
N ASP A 130 11.01 9.56 -9.25
CA ASP A 130 12.06 10.06 -10.10
C ASP A 130 12.80 11.22 -9.47
N ASP A 131 12.11 11.92 -8.60
CA ASP A 131 12.68 13.06 -7.92
C ASP A 131 13.26 12.63 -6.59
N LEU A 132 14.20 11.72 -6.64
CA LEU A 132 14.82 11.24 -5.43
C LEU A 132 15.44 12.36 -4.60
N GLU A 133 15.84 13.42 -5.27
CA GLU A 133 16.38 14.58 -4.58
C GLU A 133 15.36 15.19 -3.65
N ASP A 134 14.11 15.23 -4.09
CA ASP A 134 13.03 15.78 -3.30
C ASP A 134 12.73 14.91 -2.10
N LEU A 135 13.00 13.62 -2.21
CA LEU A 135 12.77 12.70 -1.12
C LEU A 135 13.89 12.73 -0.10
N VAL A 136 15.07 13.07 -0.54
CA VAL A 136 16.25 13.07 0.32
C VAL A 136 16.52 14.44 0.92
N ASN A 137 16.39 15.46 0.11
CA ASN A 137 16.74 16.79 0.51
C ASN A 137 16.05 17.35 1.74
N PRO A 138 14.81 17.03 2.01
CA PRO A 138 14.17 17.53 3.22
C PRO A 138 14.90 17.16 4.51
N PHE A 139 15.78 16.21 4.43
CA PHE A 139 16.48 15.72 5.59
C PHE A 139 17.89 16.28 5.71
N ILE A 140 18.25 17.13 4.83
CA ILE A 140 19.59 17.67 4.80
C ILE A 140 19.64 19.02 5.45
#